data_27d3571d2e15db98d0b0d9f21e0de027
#
_entry.id   27d3571d2e15db98d0b0d9f21e0de027
#
_cell.length_a   1.000
_cell.length_b   1.000
_cell.length_c   1.000
_cell.angle_alpha   90.00
_cell.angle_beta   90.00
_cell.angle_gamma   90.00
#
_symmetry.space_group_name_H-M   'P 1'
#
loop_
_entity.id
_entity.type
_entity.pdbx_description
1 polymer ?
#
loop_
_entity_poly.entity_id
_entity_poly.type
_entity_poly.pdbx_seq_one_letter_code
_entity_poly.pdbx_strand_id
1 'polypeptide(L)'
;MVNIKKIFNKKIVQKKFFPTKFKNGIRLHEPSYNYEEISEVNKILLSSNLTFGKKTKQFESNFSKYIKTKNSVYVNSGSSANLLALSVLTNPFLKNHLKPGDEVIVPALSWSTSVWPI
;
A
#
# COMPACT_ATOMS: atom_id res chain seq x y z
N MET A 1 31.89 9.30 11.05
CA MET A 1 30.50 9.68 10.77
C MET A 1 30.23 9.50 9.28
N VAL A 2 29.37 8.57 8.90
CA VAL A 2 29.07 8.32 7.49
C VAL A 2 28.18 9.45 6.97
N ASN A 3 28.58 10.13 5.89
CA ASN A 3 27.80 11.21 5.32
C ASN A 3 26.58 10.66 4.58
N ILE A 4 25.45 10.59 5.28
CA ILE A 4 24.18 10.05 4.78
C ILE A 4 23.74 10.71 3.47
N LYS A 5 23.99 12.03 3.28
CA LYS A 5 23.68 12.73 2.04
C LYS A 5 24.45 12.15 0.82
N LYS A 6 25.64 11.59 1.06
CA LYS A 6 26.46 10.98 -0.01
C LYS A 6 25.93 9.61 -0.42
N ILE A 7 25.37 8.84 0.53
CA ILE A 7 24.77 7.51 0.27
C ILE A 7 23.49 7.65 -0.56
N PHE A 8 22.66 8.65 -0.30
CA PHE A 8 21.40 8.92 -0.97
C PHE A 8 21.51 9.88 -2.16
N ASN A 9 22.66 9.93 -2.81
CA ASN A 9 22.79 10.65 -4.06
C ASN A 9 21.94 9.99 -5.15
N LYS A 10 21.10 10.77 -5.85
CA LYS A 10 20.18 10.30 -6.89
C LYS A 10 20.87 9.35 -7.90
N LYS A 11 22.07 9.69 -8.40
CA LYS A 11 22.82 8.85 -9.35
C LYS A 11 23.26 7.51 -8.76
N ILE A 12 23.65 7.48 -7.47
CA ILE A 12 24.11 6.26 -6.79
C ILE A 12 22.93 5.34 -6.54
N VAL A 13 21.82 5.87 -6.01
CA VAL A 13 20.59 5.11 -5.75
C VAL A 13 20.06 4.52 -7.05
N GLN A 14 19.94 5.34 -8.10
CA GLN A 14 19.44 4.90 -9.41
C GLN A 14 20.28 3.79 -10.03
N LYS A 15 21.61 3.92 -10.01
CA LYS A 15 22.52 2.92 -10.57
C LYS A 15 22.55 1.62 -9.76
N LYS A 16 22.48 1.70 -8.43
CA LYS A 16 22.65 0.54 -7.54
C LYS A 16 21.36 -0.25 -7.32
N PHE A 17 20.24 0.44 -7.19
CA PHE A 17 18.95 -0.20 -6.86
C PHE A 17 18.01 -0.37 -8.06
N PHE A 18 18.21 0.41 -9.12
CA PHE A 18 17.38 0.37 -10.34
C PHE A 18 18.24 0.17 -11.57
N PRO A 19 18.86 -1.00 -11.77
CA PRO A 19 19.66 -1.27 -12.95
C PRO A 19 18.78 -1.22 -14.20
N THR A 20 19.21 -0.44 -15.20
CA THR A 20 18.47 -0.24 -16.45
C THR A 20 18.51 -1.45 -17.40
N LYS A 21 19.42 -2.41 -17.15
CA LYS A 21 19.56 -3.62 -17.99
C LYS A 21 19.52 -4.87 -17.14
N PHE A 22 18.60 -5.75 -17.46
CA PHE A 22 18.55 -7.11 -16.96
C PHE A 22 19.24 -8.02 -17.96
N LYS A 23 20.28 -8.75 -17.54
CA LYS A 23 21.09 -9.55 -18.48
C LYS A 23 20.36 -10.76 -19.04
N ASN A 24 19.47 -11.39 -18.29
CA ASN A 24 18.72 -12.59 -18.72
C ASN A 24 17.35 -12.63 -18.05
N GLY A 25 16.32 -12.98 -18.82
CA GLY A 25 14.99 -13.34 -18.33
C GLY A 25 13.96 -12.22 -18.28
N ILE A 26 12.75 -12.61 -18.00
CA ILE A 26 11.58 -11.72 -17.80
C ILE A 26 11.45 -11.43 -16.31
N ARG A 27 11.33 -10.18 -15.94
CA ARG A 27 11.08 -9.80 -14.54
C ARG A 27 9.65 -10.17 -14.15
N LEU A 28 9.49 -10.67 -12.93
CA LEU A 28 8.16 -10.87 -12.34
C LEU A 28 7.44 -9.55 -12.08
N HIS A 29 8.19 -8.49 -11.81
CA HIS A 29 7.64 -7.14 -11.68
C HIS A 29 8.71 -6.10 -12.02
N GLU A 30 8.29 -4.94 -12.48
CA GLU A 30 9.16 -3.76 -12.60
C GLU A 30 9.02 -2.89 -11.36
N PRO A 31 10.13 -2.31 -10.85
CA PRO A 31 10.07 -1.38 -9.74
C PRO A 31 9.16 -0.19 -10.09
N SER A 32 8.12 0.01 -9.30
CA SER A 32 7.16 1.11 -9.47
C SER A 32 7.52 2.36 -8.67
N TYR A 33 8.67 2.36 -8.01
CA TYR A 33 9.19 3.49 -7.22
C TYR A 33 10.60 3.84 -7.67
N ASN A 34 10.99 5.08 -7.44
CA ASN A 34 12.30 5.62 -7.84
C ASN A 34 12.94 6.42 -6.69
N TYR A 35 13.85 7.32 -7.03
CA TYR A 35 14.56 8.14 -6.05
C TYR A 35 13.62 9.05 -5.24
N GLU A 36 12.57 9.57 -5.84
CA GLU A 36 11.64 10.50 -5.20
C GLU A 36 10.91 9.83 -4.03
N GLU A 37 10.39 8.63 -4.21
CA GLU A 37 9.73 7.86 -3.14
C GLU A 37 10.72 7.48 -2.02
N ILE A 38 11.92 7.01 -2.40
CA ILE A 38 12.96 6.69 -1.42
C ILE A 38 13.37 7.93 -0.62
N SER A 39 13.47 9.09 -1.27
CA SER A 39 13.79 10.35 -0.61
C SER A 39 12.72 10.75 0.42
N GLU A 40 11.44 10.60 0.08
CA GLU A 40 10.34 10.89 1.02
C GLU A 40 10.33 9.93 2.21
N VAL A 41 10.55 8.64 1.99
CA VAL A 41 10.66 7.65 3.07
C VAL A 41 11.81 8.00 4.02
N ASN A 42 12.98 8.38 3.48
CA ASN A 42 14.11 8.79 4.31
C ASN A 42 13.82 10.03 5.16
N LYS A 43 13.10 11.02 4.63
CA LYS A 43 12.68 12.19 5.42
C LYS A 43 11.83 11.78 6.61
N ILE A 44 10.92 10.82 6.43
CA ILE A 44 10.06 10.30 7.50
C ILE A 44 10.88 9.56 8.55
N LEU A 45 11.79 8.66 8.13
CA LEU A 45 12.67 7.93 9.04
C LEU A 45 13.53 8.88 9.90
N LEU A 46 14.07 9.93 9.29
CA LEU A 46 14.87 10.94 10.00
C LEU A 46 14.04 11.84 10.91
N SER A 47 12.74 11.95 10.69
CA SER A 47 11.84 12.73 11.55
C SER A 47 11.39 12.00 12.82
N SER A 48 11.72 10.72 12.94
CA SER A 48 11.25 9.81 14.01
C SER A 48 9.73 9.68 14.14
N ASN A 49 8.95 10.21 13.20
CA ASN A 49 7.48 10.12 13.15
C ASN A 49 7.05 8.90 12.32
N LEU A 50 7.19 7.71 12.90
CA LEU A 50 7.00 6.43 12.21
C LEU A 50 5.58 5.84 12.35
N THR A 51 4.67 6.55 13.00
CA THR A 51 3.27 6.14 13.19
C THR A 51 2.34 6.83 12.18
N PHE A 52 1.04 6.48 12.24
CA PHE A 52 0.01 7.17 11.45
C PHE A 52 0.06 8.69 11.67
N GLY A 53 0.39 9.43 10.62
CA GLY A 53 0.67 10.86 10.73
C GLY A 53 0.15 11.66 9.53
N LYS A 54 0.78 12.82 9.31
CA LYS A 54 0.38 13.75 8.23
C LYS A 54 0.39 13.11 6.84
N LYS A 55 1.35 12.23 6.54
CA LYS A 55 1.45 11.55 5.23
C LYS A 55 0.31 10.56 5.02
N THR A 56 -0.10 9.83 6.06
CA THR A 56 -1.26 8.93 5.99
C THR A 56 -2.54 9.71 5.69
N LYS A 57 -2.79 10.79 6.43
CA LYS A 57 -3.96 11.66 6.19
C LYS A 57 -3.96 12.28 4.79
N GLN A 58 -2.79 12.69 4.31
CA GLN A 58 -2.64 13.22 2.96
C GLN A 58 -2.94 12.15 1.90
N PHE A 59 -2.45 10.92 2.09
CA PHE A 59 -2.73 9.79 1.21
C PHE A 59 -4.24 9.50 1.18
N GLU A 60 -4.88 9.33 2.33
CA GLU A 60 -6.32 9.07 2.43
C GLU A 60 -7.15 10.15 1.72
N SER A 61 -6.82 11.42 1.94
CA SER A 61 -7.49 12.55 1.28
C SER A 61 -7.30 12.53 -0.25
N ASN A 62 -6.08 12.31 -0.72
CA ASN A 62 -5.79 12.29 -2.16
C ASN A 62 -6.42 11.06 -2.83
N PHE A 63 -6.39 9.91 -2.18
CA PHE A 63 -7.00 8.70 -2.69
C PHE A 63 -8.52 8.81 -2.76
N SER A 64 -9.16 9.35 -1.72
CA SER A 64 -10.60 9.65 -1.72
C SER A 64 -11.01 10.54 -2.90
N LYS A 65 -10.23 11.60 -3.17
CA LYS A 65 -10.47 12.48 -4.32
C LYS A 65 -10.33 11.74 -5.65
N TYR A 66 -9.29 10.92 -5.77
CA TYR A 66 -9.01 10.17 -6.99
C TYR A 66 -10.13 9.17 -7.33
N ILE A 67 -10.58 8.38 -6.37
CA ILE A 67 -11.67 7.39 -6.55
C ILE A 67 -13.08 7.99 -6.37
N LYS A 68 -13.18 9.31 -6.10
CA LYS A 68 -14.44 10.04 -5.92
C LYS A 68 -15.31 9.49 -4.79
N THR A 69 -14.69 9.09 -3.69
CA THR A 69 -15.38 8.69 -2.46
C THR A 69 -15.29 9.79 -1.40
N LYS A 70 -16.17 9.73 -0.40
CA LYS A 70 -16.16 10.70 0.69
C LYS A 70 -14.96 10.52 1.60
N ASN A 71 -14.61 9.27 1.91
CA ASN A 71 -13.52 8.93 2.82
C ASN A 71 -12.74 7.72 2.31
N SER A 72 -11.51 7.59 2.73
CA SER A 72 -10.66 6.40 2.58
C SER A 72 -9.97 6.12 3.90
N VAL A 73 -9.66 4.87 4.15
CA VAL A 73 -8.92 4.42 5.33
C VAL A 73 -7.68 3.68 4.86
N TYR A 74 -6.52 4.15 5.27
CA TYR A 74 -5.26 3.46 5.01
C TYR A 74 -5.07 2.28 5.96
N VAL A 75 -4.63 1.16 5.42
CA VAL A 75 -4.24 -0.04 6.16
C VAL A 75 -2.88 -0.54 5.69
N ASN A 76 -2.24 -1.41 6.47
CA ASN A 76 -0.89 -1.88 6.22
C ASN A 76 -0.73 -2.85 5.04
N SER A 77 -1.84 -3.45 4.56
CA SER A 77 -1.81 -4.42 3.46
C SER A 77 -3.17 -4.57 2.80
N GLY A 78 -3.20 -5.13 1.57
CA GLY A 78 -4.44 -5.52 0.90
C GLY A 78 -5.22 -6.58 1.66
N SER A 79 -4.54 -7.49 2.35
CA SER A 79 -5.18 -8.50 3.22
C SER A 79 -5.96 -7.84 4.35
N SER A 80 -5.37 -6.85 5.01
CA SER A 80 -6.06 -6.06 6.04
C SER A 80 -7.21 -5.23 5.47
N ALA A 81 -7.07 -4.75 4.23
CA ALA A 81 -8.16 -4.05 3.56
C ALA A 81 -9.35 -4.95 3.29
N ASN A 82 -9.13 -6.18 2.80
CA ASN A 82 -10.18 -7.16 2.58
C ASN A 82 -10.88 -7.53 3.90
N LEU A 83 -10.10 -7.83 4.94
CA LEU A 83 -10.66 -8.14 6.26
C LEU A 83 -11.51 -7.00 6.82
N LEU A 84 -10.98 -5.76 6.74
CA LEU A 84 -11.71 -4.58 7.21
C LEU A 84 -13.01 -4.36 6.40
N ALA A 85 -12.96 -4.49 5.08
CA ALA A 85 -14.14 -4.34 4.23
C ALA A 85 -15.23 -5.35 4.59
N LEU A 86 -14.89 -6.63 4.77
CA LEU A 86 -15.84 -7.66 5.18
C LEU A 86 -16.35 -7.43 6.60
N SER A 87 -15.48 -7.03 7.52
CA SER A 87 -15.89 -6.69 8.90
C SER A 87 -16.90 -5.53 8.93
N VAL A 88 -16.79 -4.56 8.02
CA VAL A 88 -17.80 -3.50 7.90
C VAL A 88 -19.09 -4.06 7.33
N LEU A 89 -19.03 -4.88 6.28
CA LEU A 89 -20.23 -5.44 5.65
C LEU A 89 -21.00 -6.42 6.55
N THR A 90 -20.33 -7.10 7.46
CA THR A 90 -20.96 -7.99 8.46
C THR A 90 -21.40 -7.26 9.74
N ASN A 91 -21.17 -5.94 9.83
CA ASN A 91 -21.52 -5.17 11.01
C ASN A 91 -23.06 -5.10 11.19
N PRO A 92 -23.62 -5.62 12.31
CA PRO A 92 -25.07 -5.67 12.54
C PRO A 92 -25.74 -4.29 12.65
N PHE A 93 -24.98 -3.22 12.84
CA PHE A 93 -25.52 -1.85 12.82
C PHE A 93 -25.85 -1.35 11.41
N LEU A 94 -25.40 -2.04 10.35
CA LEU A 94 -25.82 -1.74 8.99
C LEU A 94 -27.14 -2.41 8.65
N LYS A 95 -28.07 -1.66 8.05
CA LYS A 95 -29.41 -2.16 7.70
C LYS A 95 -29.38 -3.43 6.83
N ASN A 96 -28.43 -3.52 5.89
CA ASN A 96 -28.29 -4.63 4.95
C ASN A 96 -26.92 -5.30 5.13
N HIS A 97 -26.56 -5.65 6.38
CA HIS A 97 -25.32 -6.36 6.63
C HIS A 97 -25.37 -7.81 6.16
N LEU A 98 -24.21 -8.35 5.80
CA LEU A 98 -24.06 -9.77 5.49
C LEU A 98 -24.27 -10.63 6.73
N LYS A 99 -24.94 -11.77 6.53
CA LYS A 99 -25.26 -12.75 7.58
C LYS A 99 -24.61 -14.09 7.26
N PRO A 100 -24.41 -14.96 8.25
CA PRO A 100 -23.99 -16.32 8.00
C PRO A 100 -24.91 -17.02 7.00
N GLY A 101 -24.33 -17.58 5.94
CA GLY A 101 -25.06 -18.22 4.84
C GLY A 101 -25.28 -17.33 3.61
N ASP A 102 -24.96 -16.03 3.67
CA ASP A 102 -24.97 -15.17 2.50
C ASP A 102 -23.83 -15.53 1.55
N GLU A 103 -24.06 -15.43 0.25
CA GLU A 103 -23.09 -15.79 -0.78
C GLU A 103 -22.25 -14.60 -1.18
N VAL A 104 -20.93 -14.80 -1.33
CA VAL A 104 -19.97 -13.81 -1.77
C VAL A 104 -19.25 -14.30 -3.03
N ILE A 105 -19.32 -13.52 -4.10
CA ILE A 105 -18.62 -13.86 -5.37
C ILE A 105 -17.18 -13.47 -5.28
N VAL A 106 -16.28 -14.41 -5.52
CA VAL A 106 -14.83 -14.21 -5.59
C VAL A 106 -14.23 -14.82 -6.85
N PRO A 107 -13.16 -14.27 -7.44
CA PRO A 107 -12.46 -14.90 -8.55
C PRO A 107 -11.89 -16.27 -8.14
N ALA A 108 -12.04 -17.29 -8.99
CA ALA A 108 -11.49 -18.63 -8.74
C ALA A 108 -9.96 -18.62 -8.63
N LEU A 109 -9.28 -17.77 -9.43
CA LEU A 109 -7.85 -17.52 -9.34
C LEU A 109 -7.61 -16.20 -8.61
N SER A 110 -7.34 -16.28 -7.32
CA SER A 110 -7.15 -15.13 -6.44
C SER A 110 -6.16 -15.46 -5.33
N TRP A 111 -5.69 -14.42 -4.65
CA TRP A 111 -4.92 -14.59 -3.43
C TRP A 111 -5.81 -15.12 -2.29
N SER A 112 -5.29 -16.02 -1.46
CA SER A 112 -6.05 -16.65 -0.37
C SER A 112 -6.76 -15.63 0.55
N THR A 113 -6.15 -14.47 0.78
CA THR A 113 -6.71 -13.39 1.59
C THR A 113 -7.92 -12.67 0.96
N SER A 114 -8.29 -13.01 -0.27
CA SER A 114 -9.58 -12.59 -0.85
C SER A 114 -10.74 -13.49 -0.40
N VAL A 115 -10.43 -14.70 0.09
CA VAL A 115 -11.41 -15.71 0.51
C VAL A 115 -11.50 -15.82 2.05
N TRP A 116 -10.34 -15.84 2.73
CA TRP A 116 -10.32 -16.08 4.19
C TRP A 116 -11.20 -15.16 5.05
N PRO A 117 -11.43 -13.87 4.72
CA PRO A 117 -12.31 -13.04 5.52
C PRO A 117 -13.80 -13.35 5.38
N ILE A 118 -14.18 -14.15 4.35
CA ILE A 118 -15.57 -14.56 4.08
C ILE A 118 -15.96 -15.69 5.01
#